data_3d6f605cf36ba3d057c9d09ceb3ba071
#
_entry.id   3d6f605cf36ba3d057c9d09ceb3ba071
#
_cell.length_a   1.000
_cell.length_b   1.000
_cell.length_c   1.000
_cell.angle_alpha   90.00
_cell.angle_beta   90.00
_cell.angle_gamma   90.00
#
_symmetry.space_group_name_H-M   'P 1'
#
loop_
_entity.id
_entity.type
_entity.pdbx_description
1 polymer ?
#
loop_
_entity_poly.entity_id
_entity_poly.type
_entity_poly.pdbx_seq_one_letter_code
_entity_poly.pdbx_strand_id
1 'polypeptide(L)'
;MNYGFIKTATAIPDCKVADCLYNSGQIIELLQEANRQEIEIIVFPELCITGYTCGDLFGQPLLLDEAEAALSRIVNATRQTKALAIVGCPLRQDNRLFNTAVVIGNGTIYGIVPKSFLPNYKEFYEKRWFCQADETDKGSITCCNMEVPFGPRLLFTSGKVSLAVELCEDLWVAIPPASYHSLHGANIICLLYTSPS
;
A
#
# COMPACT_ATOMS: atom_id res chain seq x y z
N MET A 1 29.91 -0.16 -3.23
CA MET A 1 29.74 -1.60 -2.85
C MET A 1 28.70 -1.65 -1.74
N ASN A 2 27.59 -2.29 -1.96
CA ASN A 2 26.44 -2.24 -1.04
C ASN A 2 26.48 -3.40 -0.02
N TYR A 3 27.57 -3.75 0.58
CA TYR A 3 27.86 -4.80 1.60
C TYR A 3 26.64 -5.61 2.12
N GLY A 4 25.55 -5.73 1.36
CA GLY A 4 24.29 -6.39 1.73
C GLY A 4 23.30 -5.51 2.51
N PHE A 5 23.57 -4.22 2.68
CA PHE A 5 22.63 -3.27 3.28
C PHE A 5 21.69 -2.68 2.25
N ILE A 6 20.46 -2.39 2.66
CA ILE A 6 19.45 -1.71 1.89
C ILE A 6 19.06 -0.44 2.64
N LYS A 7 19.03 0.68 1.92
CA LYS A 7 18.62 1.95 2.49
C LYS A 7 17.10 2.09 2.39
N THR A 8 16.43 2.11 3.53
CA THR A 8 14.97 2.21 3.59
C THR A 8 14.54 3.51 4.26
N ALA A 9 13.33 3.96 3.96
CA ALA A 9 12.68 5.09 4.61
C ALA A 9 11.21 4.82 4.86
N THR A 10 10.68 5.43 5.91
CA THR A 10 9.25 5.68 6.10
C THR A 10 9.00 7.16 5.86
N ALA A 11 7.90 7.50 5.18
CA ALA A 11 7.57 8.87 4.85
C ALA A 11 6.10 9.15 5.18
N ILE A 12 5.84 10.25 5.85
CA ILE A 12 4.52 10.71 6.24
C ILE A 12 4.22 11.98 5.45
N PRO A 13 3.37 11.89 4.39
CA PRO A 13 2.96 13.06 3.62
C PRO A 13 1.96 13.91 4.42
N ASP A 14 1.95 15.21 4.18
CA ASP A 14 0.80 16.02 4.56
C ASP A 14 -0.44 15.50 3.85
N CYS A 15 -1.50 15.25 4.60
CA CYS A 15 -2.70 14.60 4.11
C CYS A 15 -3.93 15.48 4.30
N LYS A 16 -4.74 15.59 3.24
CA LYS A 16 -6.09 16.16 3.30
C LYS A 16 -7.11 15.07 3.03
N VAL A 17 -8.09 14.95 3.92
CA VAL A 17 -9.16 13.94 3.79
C VAL A 17 -9.89 14.11 2.47
N ALA A 18 -9.99 13.02 1.70
CA ALA A 18 -10.63 12.93 0.39
C ALA A 18 -10.03 13.81 -0.73
N ASP A 19 -8.89 14.49 -0.51
CA ASP A 19 -8.21 15.26 -1.55
C ASP A 19 -7.09 14.42 -2.18
N CYS A 20 -7.47 13.44 -3.00
CA CYS A 20 -6.54 12.50 -3.63
C CYS A 20 -5.51 13.21 -4.51
N LEU A 21 -5.89 14.33 -5.14
CA LEU A 21 -4.99 15.12 -5.97
C LEU A 21 -3.88 15.76 -5.16
N TYR A 22 -4.21 16.41 -4.05
CA TYR A 22 -3.25 17.00 -3.13
C TYR A 22 -2.34 15.92 -2.53
N ASN A 23 -2.94 14.86 -1.97
CA ASN A 23 -2.21 13.79 -1.29
C ASN A 23 -1.20 13.10 -2.22
N SER A 24 -1.60 12.83 -3.48
CA SER A 24 -0.66 12.25 -4.46
C SER A 24 0.49 13.20 -4.81
N GLY A 25 0.26 14.51 -4.81
CA GLY A 25 1.32 15.51 -4.98
C GLY A 25 2.36 15.42 -3.87
N GLN A 26 1.92 15.36 -2.60
CA GLN A 26 2.81 15.22 -1.44
C GLN A 26 3.61 13.92 -1.46
N ILE A 27 2.98 12.80 -1.85
CA ILE A 27 3.66 11.51 -2.01
C ILE A 27 4.73 11.61 -3.10
N ILE A 28 4.45 12.25 -4.23
CA ILE A 28 5.40 12.41 -5.35
C ILE A 28 6.61 13.27 -4.93
N GLU A 29 6.41 14.35 -4.17
CA GLU A 29 7.49 15.17 -3.64
C GLU A 29 8.43 14.35 -2.74
N LEU A 30 7.87 13.52 -1.84
CA LEU A 30 8.63 12.63 -0.96
C LEU A 30 9.36 11.51 -1.74
N LEU A 31 8.76 10.99 -2.82
CA LEU A 31 9.43 10.06 -3.73
C LEU A 31 10.65 10.68 -4.42
N GLN A 32 10.54 11.93 -4.84
CA GLN A 32 11.67 12.66 -5.44
C GLN A 32 12.78 12.90 -4.42
N GLU A 33 12.41 13.23 -3.18
CA GLU A 33 13.39 13.38 -2.08
C GLU A 33 14.08 12.05 -1.77
N ALA A 34 13.31 10.95 -1.68
CA ALA A 34 13.86 9.61 -1.51
C ALA A 34 14.88 9.25 -2.61
N ASN A 35 14.59 9.62 -3.86
CA ASN A 35 15.51 9.39 -4.97
C ASN A 35 16.80 10.21 -4.83
N ARG A 36 16.73 11.48 -4.38
CA ARG A 36 17.92 12.31 -4.10
C ARG A 36 18.77 11.71 -2.98
N GLN A 37 18.14 11.08 -2.01
CA GLN A 37 18.80 10.43 -0.88
C GLN A 37 19.22 8.99 -1.17
N GLU A 38 19.03 8.48 -2.38
CA GLU A 38 19.37 7.10 -2.77
C GLU A 38 18.65 6.05 -1.89
N ILE A 39 17.41 6.32 -1.51
CA ILE A 39 16.54 5.36 -0.81
C ILE A 39 16.15 4.25 -1.82
N GLU A 40 16.25 2.99 -1.37
CA GLU A 40 15.91 1.82 -2.20
C GLU A 40 14.47 1.34 -1.95
N ILE A 41 13.95 1.48 -0.71
CA ILE A 41 12.56 1.16 -0.37
C ILE A 41 11.98 2.31 0.46
N ILE A 42 10.81 2.80 0.06
CA ILE A 42 10.07 3.82 0.82
C ILE A 42 8.64 3.35 1.09
N VAL A 43 8.19 3.49 2.33
CA VAL A 43 6.86 3.07 2.80
C VAL A 43 6.07 4.29 3.23
N PHE A 44 4.85 4.40 2.71
CA PHE A 44 3.88 5.44 3.04
C PHE A 44 2.77 4.87 3.94
N PRO A 45 2.00 5.73 4.65
CA PRO A 45 0.95 5.29 5.55
C PRO A 45 -0.19 4.54 4.82
N GLU A 46 -0.94 3.78 5.60
CA GLU A 46 -2.21 3.16 5.21
C GLU A 46 -3.19 4.22 4.72
N LEU A 47 -3.88 3.97 3.58
CA LEU A 47 -4.87 4.86 2.96
C LEU A 47 -4.37 6.30 2.71
N CYS A 48 -3.07 6.52 2.57
CA CYS A 48 -2.48 7.86 2.44
C CYS A 48 -2.93 8.63 1.18
N ILE A 49 -3.46 7.95 0.17
CA ILE A 49 -4.01 8.61 -1.02
C ILE A 49 -5.33 9.33 -0.72
N THR A 50 -6.20 8.73 0.08
CA THR A 50 -7.51 9.31 0.42
C THR A 50 -7.52 10.02 1.77
N GLY A 51 -6.61 9.65 2.66
CA GLY A 51 -6.74 9.82 4.09
C GLY A 51 -7.56 8.69 4.72
N TYR A 52 -7.24 8.34 5.97
CA TYR A 52 -7.88 7.25 6.70
C TYR A 52 -9.31 7.59 7.11
N THR A 53 -9.59 8.84 7.47
CA THR A 53 -10.83 9.30 8.10
C THR A 53 -11.91 9.74 7.10
N CYS A 54 -11.92 9.21 5.87
CA CYS A 54 -12.95 9.50 4.87
C CYS A 54 -14.36 9.03 5.24
N GLY A 55 -14.49 8.07 6.17
CA GLY A 55 -15.79 7.60 6.64
C GLY A 55 -16.65 7.04 5.49
N ASP A 56 -17.92 7.42 5.46
CA ASP A 56 -18.86 6.95 4.44
C ASP A 56 -18.55 7.43 3.01
N LEU A 57 -17.59 8.35 2.85
CA LEU A 57 -17.11 8.71 1.52
C LEU A 57 -16.46 7.54 0.78
N PHE A 58 -15.96 6.53 1.49
CA PHE A 58 -15.48 5.28 0.86
C PHE A 58 -16.57 4.54 0.06
N GLY A 59 -17.86 4.81 0.31
CA GLY A 59 -18.96 4.32 -0.50
C GLY A 59 -19.23 5.14 -1.78
N GLN A 60 -18.54 6.26 -1.99
CA GLN A 60 -18.75 7.14 -3.13
C GLN A 60 -17.85 6.74 -4.32
N PRO A 61 -18.44 6.42 -5.49
CA PRO A 61 -17.63 6.07 -6.67
C PRO A 61 -16.60 7.14 -7.02
N LEU A 62 -16.95 8.41 -6.90
CA LEU A 62 -16.07 9.54 -7.23
C LEU A 62 -14.76 9.49 -6.42
N LEU A 63 -14.82 9.23 -5.11
CA LEU A 63 -13.61 9.15 -4.29
C LEU A 63 -12.70 8.01 -4.75
N LEU A 64 -13.28 6.87 -5.11
CA LEU A 64 -12.51 5.69 -5.52
C LEU A 64 -11.91 5.87 -6.91
N ASP A 65 -12.62 6.52 -7.82
CA ASP A 65 -12.12 6.86 -9.16
C ASP A 65 -10.96 7.88 -9.07
N GLU A 66 -11.11 8.90 -8.21
CA GLU A 66 -10.03 9.88 -7.93
C GLU A 66 -8.82 9.23 -7.22
N ALA A 67 -9.05 8.26 -6.34
CA ALA A 67 -7.96 7.51 -5.70
C ALA A 67 -7.15 6.70 -6.72
N GLU A 68 -7.80 6.03 -7.68
CA GLU A 68 -7.12 5.28 -8.74
C GLU A 68 -6.39 6.22 -9.71
N ALA A 69 -6.99 7.37 -10.06
CA ALA A 69 -6.34 8.39 -10.88
C ALA A 69 -5.08 8.96 -10.17
N ALA A 70 -5.17 9.22 -8.88
CA ALA A 70 -4.04 9.66 -8.06
C ALA A 70 -2.93 8.60 -7.98
N LEU A 71 -3.30 7.33 -7.79
CA LEU A 71 -2.37 6.21 -7.83
C LEU A 71 -1.64 6.14 -9.18
N SER A 72 -2.36 6.30 -10.29
CA SER A 72 -1.77 6.32 -11.64
C SER A 72 -0.72 7.43 -11.79
N ARG A 73 -0.96 8.63 -11.21
CA ARG A 73 0.03 9.72 -11.19
C ARG A 73 1.29 9.33 -10.41
N ILE A 74 1.13 8.70 -9.24
CA ILE A 74 2.25 8.24 -8.41
C ILE A 74 3.05 7.17 -9.18
N VAL A 75 2.37 6.17 -9.78
CA VAL A 75 3.01 5.15 -10.61
C VAL A 75 3.85 5.79 -11.71
N ASN A 76 3.30 6.76 -12.44
CA ASN A 76 4.04 7.46 -13.49
C ASN A 76 5.27 8.22 -12.95
N ALA A 77 5.18 8.82 -11.78
CA ALA A 77 6.30 9.53 -11.14
C ALA A 77 7.45 8.56 -10.79
N THR A 78 7.17 7.30 -10.47
CA THR A 78 8.22 6.31 -10.17
C THR A 78 9.11 5.97 -11.37
N ARG A 79 8.75 6.34 -12.61
CA ARG A 79 9.64 6.20 -13.79
C ARG A 79 10.94 6.98 -13.66
N GLN A 80 10.94 8.02 -12.83
CA GLN A 80 12.09 8.91 -12.61
C GLN A 80 12.81 8.62 -11.29
N THR A 81 12.41 7.57 -10.58
CA THR A 81 12.98 7.20 -9.28
C THR A 81 13.47 5.74 -9.30
N LYS A 82 14.43 5.43 -8.43
CA LYS A 82 14.94 4.07 -8.26
C LYS A 82 14.29 3.33 -7.09
N ALA A 83 13.60 4.07 -6.21
CA ALA A 83 12.98 3.50 -5.03
C ALA A 83 11.79 2.60 -5.38
N LEU A 84 11.70 1.46 -4.72
CA LEU A 84 10.45 0.71 -4.59
C LEU A 84 9.58 1.43 -3.57
N ALA A 85 8.38 1.83 -3.94
CA ALA A 85 7.44 2.51 -3.07
C ALA A 85 6.26 1.61 -2.70
N ILE A 86 5.83 1.67 -1.44
CA ILE A 86 4.64 0.99 -0.93
C ILE A 86 3.66 2.06 -0.47
N VAL A 87 2.47 2.12 -1.10
CA VAL A 87 1.50 3.21 -0.94
C VAL A 87 0.14 2.65 -0.55
N GLY A 88 -0.49 3.20 0.48
CA GLY A 88 -1.84 2.81 0.93
C GLY A 88 -2.94 3.41 0.04
N CYS A 89 -3.83 2.57 -0.51
CA CYS A 89 -4.90 2.96 -1.41
C CYS A 89 -6.15 2.09 -1.21
N PRO A 90 -7.38 2.66 -1.19
CA PRO A 90 -8.60 1.87 -1.29
C PRO A 90 -8.81 1.42 -2.74
N LEU A 91 -9.06 0.14 -2.97
CA LEU A 91 -9.28 -0.41 -4.32
C LEU A 91 -10.52 -1.32 -4.37
N ARG A 92 -11.26 -1.23 -5.47
CA ARG A 92 -12.42 -2.08 -5.74
C ARG A 92 -11.99 -3.31 -6.56
N GLN A 93 -12.50 -4.47 -6.17
CA GLN A 93 -12.45 -5.70 -6.95
C GLN A 93 -13.79 -6.47 -6.79
N ASP A 94 -14.42 -6.87 -7.88
CA ASP A 94 -15.62 -7.71 -7.89
C ASP A 94 -16.73 -7.23 -6.92
N ASN A 95 -17.06 -5.95 -6.96
CA ASN A 95 -18.01 -5.27 -6.06
C ASN A 95 -17.61 -5.26 -4.58
N ARG A 96 -16.37 -5.62 -4.24
CA ARG A 96 -15.81 -5.50 -2.91
C ARG A 96 -14.80 -4.35 -2.87
N LEU A 97 -14.78 -3.63 -1.76
CA LEU A 97 -13.79 -2.59 -1.50
C LEU A 97 -12.74 -3.13 -0.52
N PHE A 98 -11.48 -2.98 -0.84
CA PHE A 98 -10.36 -3.40 -0.02
C PHE A 98 -9.50 -2.20 0.40
N ASN A 99 -9.04 -2.25 1.65
CA ASN A 99 -7.92 -1.45 2.11
C ASN A 99 -6.63 -2.15 1.66
N THR A 100 -5.82 -1.50 0.83
CA THR A 100 -4.69 -2.17 0.18
C THR A 100 -3.38 -1.41 0.32
N ALA A 101 -2.28 -2.15 0.22
CA ALA A 101 -0.95 -1.63 -0.03
C ALA A 101 -0.54 -1.96 -1.47
N VAL A 102 -0.16 -0.95 -2.22
CA VAL A 102 0.26 -1.07 -3.62
C VAL A 102 1.78 -0.94 -3.69
N VAL A 103 2.45 -1.95 -4.24
CA VAL A 103 3.90 -1.99 -4.41
C VAL A 103 4.24 -1.54 -5.82
N ILE A 104 4.93 -0.40 -5.93
CA ILE A 104 5.17 0.30 -7.19
C ILE A 104 6.64 0.69 -7.37
N GLY A 105 7.07 0.74 -8.61
CA GLY A 105 8.40 1.22 -8.97
C GLY A 105 8.61 1.19 -10.48
N ASN A 106 9.48 2.04 -10.97
CA ASN A 106 9.84 2.09 -12.39
C ASN A 106 8.63 2.21 -13.35
N GLY A 107 7.58 2.92 -12.93
CA GLY A 107 6.35 3.12 -13.69
C GLY A 107 5.44 1.88 -13.78
N THR A 108 5.60 0.91 -12.88
CA THR A 108 4.86 -0.35 -12.86
C THR A 108 4.32 -0.63 -11.46
N ILE A 109 3.16 -1.28 -11.39
CA ILE A 109 2.64 -1.90 -10.18
C ILE A 109 3.13 -3.35 -10.16
N TYR A 110 3.90 -3.72 -9.14
CA TYR A 110 4.42 -5.08 -8.99
C TYR A 110 3.40 -6.02 -8.33
N GLY A 111 2.50 -5.48 -7.54
CA GLY A 111 1.42 -6.22 -6.90
C GLY A 111 0.66 -5.39 -5.89
N ILE A 112 -0.50 -5.90 -5.49
CA ILE A 112 -1.43 -5.26 -4.56
C ILE A 112 -1.73 -6.24 -3.44
N VAL A 113 -1.48 -5.80 -2.20
CA VAL A 113 -1.71 -6.59 -0.99
C VAL A 113 -2.93 -6.03 -0.26
N PRO A 114 -4.06 -6.75 -0.26
CA PRO A 114 -5.23 -6.36 0.52
C PRO A 114 -5.07 -6.74 1.99
N LYS A 115 -5.64 -5.93 2.89
CA LYS A 115 -5.64 -6.13 4.34
C LYS A 115 -6.40 -7.39 4.72
N SER A 116 -5.77 -8.26 5.53
CA SER A 116 -6.33 -9.54 5.95
C SER A 116 -7.20 -9.45 7.18
N PHE A 117 -6.94 -8.48 8.08
CA PHE A 117 -7.70 -8.31 9.32
C PHE A 117 -8.14 -6.86 9.47
N LEU A 118 -9.43 -6.66 9.72
CA LEU A 118 -10.04 -5.33 9.83
C LEU A 118 -10.40 -5.04 11.29
N PRO A 119 -9.85 -3.97 11.90
CA PRO A 119 -10.27 -3.55 13.22
C PRO A 119 -11.71 -3.07 13.20
N ASN A 120 -12.47 -3.45 14.22
CA ASN A 120 -13.88 -3.02 14.38
C ASN A 120 -14.22 -2.87 15.87
N TYR A 121 -13.41 -2.09 16.57
CA TYR A 121 -13.52 -1.81 17.99
C TYR A 121 -13.02 -0.39 18.28
N LYS A 122 -13.51 0.22 19.37
CA LYS A 122 -13.23 1.61 19.76
C LYS A 122 -13.53 2.57 18.60
N GLU A 123 -12.52 3.36 18.19
CA GLU A 123 -12.58 4.32 17.09
C GLU A 123 -12.52 3.71 15.68
N PHE A 124 -12.26 2.42 15.57
CA PHE A 124 -12.10 1.75 14.29
C PHE A 124 -13.42 1.11 13.82
N TYR A 125 -13.81 1.39 12.58
CA TYR A 125 -15.04 0.90 11.93
C TYR A 125 -14.78 0.36 10.53
N GLU A 126 -13.62 -0.23 10.27
CA GLU A 126 -13.21 -0.62 8.92
C GLU A 126 -14.16 -1.63 8.26
N LYS A 127 -14.76 -2.53 9.03
CA LYS A 127 -15.75 -3.50 8.51
C LYS A 127 -17.02 -2.86 7.94
N ARG A 128 -17.27 -1.56 8.20
CA ARG A 128 -18.36 -0.82 7.61
C ARG A 128 -18.12 -0.56 6.11
N TRP A 129 -16.86 -0.40 5.71
CA TRP A 129 -16.50 0.04 4.35
C TRP A 129 -15.72 -1.01 3.58
N PHE A 130 -14.82 -1.74 4.26
CA PHE A 130 -13.89 -2.65 3.62
C PHE A 130 -14.24 -4.10 3.83
N CYS A 131 -13.90 -4.92 2.84
CA CYS A 131 -13.93 -6.37 2.94
C CYS A 131 -12.57 -6.89 3.44
N GLN A 132 -12.62 -7.87 4.31
CA GLN A 132 -11.44 -8.62 4.73
C GLN A 132 -10.99 -9.52 3.57
N ALA A 133 -9.69 -9.53 3.31
CA ALA A 133 -9.09 -10.46 2.36
C ALA A 133 -8.71 -11.77 3.05
N ASP A 134 -8.83 -12.86 2.34
CA ASP A 134 -8.40 -14.17 2.77
C ASP A 134 -7.53 -14.88 1.70
N GLU A 135 -7.14 -16.13 1.96
CA GLU A 135 -6.29 -16.90 1.04
C GLU A 135 -6.91 -17.20 -0.32
N THR A 136 -8.22 -17.07 -0.44
CA THR A 136 -8.94 -17.27 -1.71
C THR A 136 -8.90 -16.01 -2.57
N ASP A 137 -8.63 -14.84 -1.97
CA ASP A 137 -8.46 -13.57 -2.65
C ASP A 137 -7.05 -13.49 -3.27
N LYS A 138 -6.82 -14.34 -4.27
CA LYS A 138 -5.56 -14.41 -5.03
C LYS A 138 -5.82 -14.45 -6.51
N GLY A 139 -4.91 -13.85 -7.28
CA GLY A 139 -5.03 -13.81 -8.73
C GLY A 139 -4.48 -12.50 -9.28
N SER A 140 -5.25 -11.88 -10.15
CA SER A 140 -4.92 -10.57 -10.71
C SER A 140 -6.12 -9.61 -10.63
N ILE A 141 -5.82 -8.33 -10.69
CA ILE A 141 -6.79 -7.23 -10.76
C ILE A 141 -6.34 -6.26 -11.84
N THR A 142 -7.28 -5.65 -12.54
CA THR A 142 -6.98 -4.51 -13.41
C THR A 142 -6.94 -3.23 -12.56
N CYS A 143 -5.79 -2.58 -12.50
CA CYS A 143 -5.58 -1.33 -11.79
C CYS A 143 -4.69 -0.40 -12.62
N CYS A 144 -5.06 0.87 -12.76
CA CYS A 144 -4.33 1.85 -13.59
C CYS A 144 -4.05 1.33 -15.02
N ASN A 145 -5.00 0.65 -15.64
CA ASN A 145 -4.90 -0.01 -16.95
C ASN A 145 -3.80 -1.09 -17.05
N MET A 146 -3.38 -1.66 -15.94
CA MET A 146 -2.46 -2.79 -15.86
C MET A 146 -3.14 -3.99 -15.21
N GLU A 147 -2.87 -5.20 -15.71
CA GLU A 147 -3.21 -6.41 -15.00
C GLU A 147 -2.07 -6.73 -14.04
N VAL A 148 -2.37 -6.77 -12.74
CA VAL A 148 -1.37 -6.88 -11.67
C VAL A 148 -1.72 -7.97 -10.67
N PRO A 149 -0.72 -8.65 -10.06
CA PRO A 149 -0.96 -9.62 -9.01
C PRO A 149 -1.72 -8.99 -7.83
N PHE A 150 -2.70 -9.72 -7.32
CA PHE A 150 -3.51 -9.34 -6.16
C PHE A 150 -3.57 -10.50 -5.16
N GLY A 151 -3.31 -10.22 -3.90
CA GLY A 151 -3.48 -11.23 -2.84
C GLY A 151 -2.73 -10.89 -1.55
N PRO A 152 -3.18 -11.45 -0.40
CA PRO A 152 -2.62 -11.13 0.91
C PRO A 152 -1.24 -11.77 1.18
N ARG A 153 -0.77 -12.67 0.30
CA ARG A 153 0.47 -13.45 0.51
C ARG A 153 1.50 -13.24 -0.60
N LEU A 154 1.55 -12.04 -1.17
CA LEU A 154 2.55 -11.73 -2.19
C LEU A 154 3.94 -11.55 -1.55
N LEU A 155 4.97 -12.08 -2.21
CA LEU A 155 6.37 -11.82 -1.92
C LEU A 155 7.00 -11.10 -3.12
N PHE A 156 7.72 -10.03 -2.84
CA PHE A 156 8.42 -9.23 -3.84
C PHE A 156 9.91 -9.47 -3.73
N THR A 157 10.51 -10.12 -4.72
CA THR A 157 11.91 -10.58 -4.64
C THR A 157 12.80 -9.87 -5.64
N SER A 158 13.98 -9.44 -5.20
CA SER A 158 15.03 -8.88 -6.04
C SER A 158 16.40 -9.21 -5.46
N GLY A 159 17.19 -10.03 -6.15
CA GLY A 159 18.46 -10.49 -5.65
C GLY A 159 18.32 -11.24 -4.33
N LYS A 160 18.90 -10.69 -3.25
CA LYS A 160 18.81 -11.25 -1.90
C LYS A 160 17.65 -10.69 -1.06
N VAL A 161 16.89 -9.76 -1.61
CA VAL A 161 15.75 -9.15 -0.95
C VAL A 161 14.51 -9.96 -1.21
N SER A 162 13.78 -10.28 -0.17
CA SER A 162 12.42 -10.84 -0.21
C SER A 162 11.55 -10.02 0.72
N LEU A 163 10.74 -9.14 0.13
CA LEU A 163 9.89 -8.19 0.84
C LEU A 163 8.45 -8.70 0.87
N ALA A 164 7.83 -8.58 2.03
CA ALA A 164 6.40 -8.76 2.22
C ALA A 164 5.77 -7.50 2.81
N VAL A 165 4.46 -7.38 2.68
CA VAL A 165 3.69 -6.23 3.14
C VAL A 165 2.51 -6.71 3.97
N GLU A 166 2.25 -6.01 5.07
CA GLU A 166 1.03 -6.17 5.89
C GLU A 166 0.51 -4.79 6.33
N LEU A 167 -0.76 -4.74 6.74
CA LEU A 167 -1.44 -3.49 7.06
C LEU A 167 -2.00 -3.51 8.49
N CYS A 168 -1.51 -2.60 9.32
CA CYS A 168 -2.06 -2.22 10.62
C CYS A 168 -2.50 -3.41 11.50
N GLU A 169 -3.80 -3.73 11.52
CA GLU A 169 -4.37 -4.81 12.34
C GLU A 169 -3.77 -6.19 12.03
N ASP A 170 -3.24 -6.39 10.84
CA ASP A 170 -2.56 -7.64 10.46
C ASP A 170 -1.45 -8.02 11.46
N LEU A 171 -0.77 -7.03 12.04
CA LEU A 171 0.29 -7.27 13.04
C LEU A 171 -0.24 -7.73 14.40
N TRP A 172 -1.47 -7.35 14.78
CA TRP A 172 -2.00 -7.52 16.14
C TRP A 172 -2.74 -8.83 16.38
N VAL A 173 -2.90 -9.66 15.35
CA VAL A 173 -3.57 -10.96 15.47
C VAL A 173 -2.64 -12.03 16.03
N ALA A 174 -3.23 -13.14 16.51
CA ALA A 174 -2.46 -14.23 17.12
C ALA A 174 -1.41 -14.86 16.17
N ILE A 175 -1.72 -14.93 14.88
CA ILE A 175 -0.81 -15.38 13.82
C ILE A 175 -0.84 -14.35 12.70
N PRO A 176 0.04 -13.33 12.74
CA PRO A 176 0.08 -12.29 11.73
C PRO A 176 0.54 -12.84 10.36
N PRO A 177 0.14 -12.20 9.25
CA PRO A 177 0.64 -12.54 7.91
C PRO A 177 2.16 -12.61 7.82
N ALA A 178 2.87 -11.75 8.57
CA ALA A 178 4.33 -11.76 8.68
C ALA A 178 4.91 -13.11 9.10
N SER A 179 4.19 -13.90 9.93
CA SER A 179 4.63 -15.25 10.32
C SER A 179 4.72 -16.17 9.11
N TYR A 180 3.71 -16.17 8.25
CA TYR A 180 3.70 -16.95 7.01
C TYR A 180 4.73 -16.42 6.01
N HIS A 181 4.84 -15.11 5.86
CA HIS A 181 5.82 -14.49 4.98
C HIS A 181 7.25 -14.86 5.37
N SER A 182 7.56 -14.83 6.66
CA SER A 182 8.88 -15.21 7.20
C SER A 182 9.20 -16.67 6.93
N LEU A 183 8.22 -17.59 7.10
CA LEU A 183 8.39 -19.00 6.79
C LEU A 183 8.63 -19.26 5.30
N HIS A 184 8.15 -18.37 4.41
CA HIS A 184 8.37 -18.44 2.97
C HIS A 184 9.58 -17.61 2.50
N GLY A 185 10.42 -17.13 3.44
CA GLY A 185 11.70 -16.51 3.14
C GLY A 185 11.67 -14.99 3.01
N ALA A 186 10.62 -14.31 3.45
CA ALA A 186 10.65 -12.86 3.59
C ALA A 186 11.73 -12.46 4.60
N ASN A 187 12.58 -11.50 4.23
CA ASN A 187 13.62 -10.95 5.10
C ASN A 187 13.41 -9.45 5.37
N ILE A 188 12.41 -8.85 4.73
CA ILE A 188 11.91 -7.50 5.02
C ILE A 188 10.39 -7.56 5.11
N ILE A 189 9.82 -7.03 6.20
CA ILE A 189 8.39 -6.85 6.37
C ILE A 189 8.09 -5.36 6.41
N CYS A 190 7.24 -4.88 5.49
CA CYS A 190 6.74 -3.52 5.47
C CYS A 190 5.36 -3.50 6.12
N LEU A 191 5.22 -2.71 7.18
CA LEU A 191 3.94 -2.49 7.86
C LEU A 191 3.43 -1.08 7.53
N LEU A 192 2.28 -0.98 6.88
CA LEU A 192 1.56 0.27 6.71
C LEU A 192 0.53 0.40 7.83
N TYR A 193 0.49 1.55 8.47
CA TYR A 193 -0.59 1.86 9.41
C TYR A 193 -0.89 3.35 9.45
N THR A 194 -2.09 3.69 9.90
CA THR A 194 -2.50 5.05 10.27
C THR A 194 -3.33 4.97 11.54
N SER A 195 -3.04 5.83 12.50
CA SER A 195 -3.90 6.00 13.67
C SER A 195 -4.79 7.23 13.46
N PRO A 196 -6.11 7.14 13.66
CA PRO A 196 -6.97 8.30 13.72
C PRO A 196 -6.73 9.01 15.06
N SER A 197 -5.81 9.94 15.08
CA SER A 197 -5.51 10.76 16.26
C SER A 197 -5.93 12.19 16.03
#